data_d21e5170418811342c72e765c6ff3133
#
_entry.id   d21e5170418811342c72e765c6ff3133
#
_cell.length_a   1.000
_cell.length_b   1.000
_cell.length_c   1.000
_cell.angle_alpha   90.00
_cell.angle_beta   90.00
_cell.angle_gamma   90.00
#
_symmetry.space_group_name_H-M   'P 1'
#
loop_
_entity.id
_entity.type
_entity.pdbx_description
1 polymer ?
#
loop_
_entity_poly.entity_id
_entity_poly.type
_entity_poly.pdbx_seq_one_letter_code
_entity_poly.pdbx_strand_id
1 'polypeptide(L)'
;NFLVNDLNWTSKDFLHKSGFKTKFLSNFKNINYESKNVDLYKEDPTSEIHGALGYKSEIKFQKSNGVNKHFLTPKFFVRYAPGSMRKETSGSRINPLNVFDMDRLNHINNFETGLTGTFGLDYEVKNNDKNFDFSIAKIVNKEENKKMSSESSLDEKLSDLVGEVNVDIAKNINLKYNFALDQNYKDLNYNDLGTEMNFGALNVDFNYLQEKNHIGNKDYFTTKLSYKNNDDGILSFETKRNLITNSSEFYNLSYEY
;
A
#
# COMPACT_ATOMS: atom_id res chain seq x y z
N ASN A 1 -25.18 4.12 -15.20
CA ASN A 1 -25.10 5.29 -14.28
C ASN A 1 -24.88 4.81 -12.86
N PHE A 2 -24.03 5.54 -12.09
CA PHE A 2 -23.78 5.27 -10.68
C PHE A 2 -23.94 6.56 -9.87
N LEU A 3 -24.54 6.42 -8.68
CA LEU A 3 -24.52 7.41 -7.62
C LEU A 3 -24.03 6.72 -6.35
N VAL A 4 -22.88 7.15 -5.83
CA VAL A 4 -22.29 6.55 -4.64
C VAL A 4 -22.18 7.60 -3.53
N ASN A 5 -22.67 7.24 -2.35
CA ASN A 5 -22.46 7.97 -1.13
C ASN A 5 -21.51 7.17 -0.25
N ASP A 6 -20.37 7.73 0.08
CA ASP A 6 -19.35 7.11 0.94
C ASP A 6 -19.08 8.00 2.14
N LEU A 7 -19.37 7.49 3.32
CA LEU A 7 -19.24 8.20 4.59
C LEU A 7 -18.26 7.46 5.48
N ASN A 8 -17.15 8.12 5.79
CA ASN A 8 -16.11 7.62 6.68
C ASN A 8 -16.14 8.37 8.02
N TRP A 9 -16.14 7.63 9.10
CA TRP A 9 -16.04 8.19 10.44
C TRP A 9 -14.89 7.55 11.20
N THR A 10 -14.12 8.39 11.91
CA THR A 10 -13.04 7.96 12.79
C THR A 10 -13.18 8.67 14.12
N SER A 11 -13.16 7.91 15.22
CA SER A 11 -13.15 8.49 16.56
C SER A 11 -11.84 9.25 16.82
N LYS A 12 -11.84 10.09 17.85
CA LYS A 12 -10.57 10.55 18.45
C LYS A 12 -9.78 9.35 18.98
N ASP A 13 -8.49 9.55 19.14
CA ASP A 13 -7.62 8.56 19.78
C ASP A 13 -7.90 8.48 21.30
N PHE A 14 -8.03 7.25 21.80
CA PHE A 14 -8.15 6.96 23.22
C PHE A 14 -6.79 6.48 23.73
N LEU A 15 -6.18 7.25 24.61
CA LEU A 15 -4.90 6.91 25.23
C LEU A 15 -5.15 6.21 26.57
N HIS A 16 -4.71 4.97 26.69
CA HIS A 16 -4.84 4.18 27.90
C HIS A 16 -3.61 4.35 28.80
N LYS A 17 -3.80 4.24 30.10
CA LYS A 17 -2.70 4.31 31.10
C LYS A 17 -1.58 3.29 30.84
N SER A 18 -1.89 2.18 30.20
CA SER A 18 -0.94 1.14 29.78
C SER A 18 -0.11 1.50 28.56
N GLY A 19 -0.32 2.69 27.95
CA GLY A 19 0.39 3.16 26.77
C GLY A 19 -0.26 2.77 25.44
N PHE A 20 -1.33 1.96 25.47
CA PHE A 20 -2.09 1.67 24.26
C PHE A 20 -2.83 2.91 23.77
N LYS A 21 -2.78 3.11 22.47
CA LYS A 21 -3.57 4.07 21.72
C LYS A 21 -4.57 3.30 20.87
N THR A 22 -5.85 3.59 21.05
CA THR A 22 -6.92 2.89 20.34
C THR A 22 -7.85 3.87 19.66
N LYS A 23 -8.51 3.43 18.58
CA LYS A 23 -9.56 4.19 17.90
C LYS A 23 -10.57 3.28 17.23
N PHE A 24 -11.79 3.78 17.10
CA PHE A 24 -12.88 3.17 16.34
C PHE A 24 -13.01 3.85 14.98
N LEU A 25 -13.33 3.05 13.99
CA LEU A 25 -13.56 3.49 12.63
C LEU A 25 -14.90 2.92 12.15
N SER A 26 -15.61 3.65 11.31
CA SER A 26 -16.73 3.10 10.57
C SER A 26 -16.75 3.66 9.16
N ASN A 27 -17.23 2.85 8.24
CA ASN A 27 -17.49 3.25 6.87
C ASN A 27 -18.91 2.84 6.52
N PHE A 28 -19.63 3.70 5.83
CA PHE A 28 -20.94 3.45 5.25
C PHE A 28 -20.89 3.82 3.77
N LYS A 29 -21.26 2.86 2.91
CA LYS A 29 -21.29 3.08 1.46
C LYS A 29 -22.65 2.68 0.91
N ASN A 30 -23.34 3.61 0.25
CA ASN A 30 -24.56 3.35 -0.51
C ASN A 30 -24.27 3.51 -1.99
N ILE A 31 -24.52 2.46 -2.76
CA ILE A 31 -24.25 2.37 -4.19
C ILE A 31 -25.59 2.23 -4.90
N ASN A 32 -26.00 3.25 -5.64
CA ASN A 32 -27.18 3.24 -6.48
C ASN A 32 -26.75 3.14 -7.94
N TYR A 33 -27.30 2.20 -8.67
CA TYR A 33 -26.95 2.04 -10.06
C TYR A 33 -28.11 1.53 -10.92
N GLU A 34 -28.00 1.80 -12.22
CA GLU A 34 -28.75 1.19 -13.30
C GLU A 34 -27.76 0.80 -14.39
N SER A 35 -27.78 -0.45 -14.79
CA SER A 35 -26.86 -1.00 -15.80
C SER A 35 -27.65 -1.79 -16.85
N LYS A 36 -27.15 -1.85 -18.07
CA LYS A 36 -27.69 -2.70 -19.14
C LYS A 36 -26.54 -3.45 -19.80
N ASN A 37 -26.74 -4.73 -20.07
CA ASN A 37 -25.79 -5.60 -20.77
C ASN A 37 -24.41 -5.74 -20.05
N VAL A 38 -24.42 -5.76 -18.71
CA VAL A 38 -23.22 -5.97 -17.90
C VAL A 38 -23.52 -7.02 -16.83
N ASP A 39 -22.98 -8.21 -16.97
CA ASP A 39 -23.26 -9.38 -16.12
C ASP A 39 -22.97 -9.16 -14.63
N LEU A 40 -22.06 -8.23 -14.32
CA LEU A 40 -21.66 -7.93 -12.94
C LEU A 40 -22.72 -7.14 -12.16
N TYR A 41 -23.65 -6.50 -12.85
CA TYR A 41 -24.67 -5.60 -12.30
C TYR A 41 -26.07 -6.07 -12.67
N LYS A 42 -27.03 -5.81 -11.77
CA LYS A 42 -28.44 -6.00 -12.09
C LYS A 42 -28.90 -4.99 -13.12
N GLU A 43 -29.77 -5.40 -14.03
CA GLU A 43 -30.31 -4.50 -15.06
C GLU A 43 -31.33 -3.50 -14.49
N ASP A 44 -32.07 -3.92 -13.46
CA ASP A 44 -33.04 -3.05 -12.80
C ASP A 44 -32.34 -2.00 -11.90
N PRO A 45 -32.95 -0.81 -11.72
CA PRO A 45 -32.46 0.17 -10.76
C PRO A 45 -32.25 -0.44 -9.38
N THR A 46 -31.03 -0.44 -8.89
CA THR A 46 -30.63 -1.14 -7.67
C THR A 46 -29.92 -0.22 -6.71
N SER A 47 -30.27 -0.34 -5.43
CA SER A 47 -29.60 0.32 -4.31
C SER A 47 -28.96 -0.74 -3.41
N GLU A 48 -27.66 -0.64 -3.21
CA GLU A 48 -26.90 -1.51 -2.29
C GLU A 48 -26.38 -0.69 -1.12
N ILE A 49 -26.50 -1.23 0.08
CA ILE A 49 -26.05 -0.59 1.31
C ILE A 49 -25.03 -1.49 1.97
N HIS A 50 -23.86 -0.94 2.24
CA HIS A 50 -22.75 -1.61 2.91
C HIS A 50 -22.31 -0.81 4.12
N GLY A 51 -21.81 -1.50 5.12
CA GLY A 51 -21.24 -0.87 6.31
C GLY A 51 -20.13 -1.71 6.88
N ALA A 52 -19.12 -1.06 7.48
CA ALA A 52 -18.05 -1.72 8.20
C ALA A 52 -17.76 -1.00 9.52
N LEU A 53 -17.34 -1.78 10.50
CA LEU A 53 -16.83 -1.31 11.78
C LEU A 53 -15.39 -1.77 11.93
N GLY A 54 -14.54 -0.89 12.45
CA GLY A 54 -13.13 -1.13 12.69
C GLY A 54 -12.69 -0.73 14.09
N TYR A 55 -11.77 -1.51 14.64
CA TYR A 55 -11.08 -1.19 15.88
C TYR A 55 -9.58 -1.32 15.65
N LYS A 56 -8.85 -0.21 15.82
CA LYS A 56 -7.39 -0.15 15.67
C LYS A 56 -6.75 0.09 17.03
N SER A 57 -5.69 -0.65 17.32
CA SER A 57 -4.88 -0.53 18.53
C SER A 57 -3.40 -0.54 18.18
N GLU A 58 -2.63 0.31 18.83
CA GLU A 58 -1.18 0.37 18.70
C GLU A 58 -0.54 0.73 20.05
N ILE A 59 0.71 0.35 20.24
CA ILE A 59 1.51 0.76 21.38
C ILE A 59 2.91 1.13 20.90
N LYS A 60 3.41 2.30 21.27
CA LYS A 60 4.73 2.77 20.86
C LYS A 60 5.73 2.60 21.98
N PHE A 61 6.69 1.72 21.82
CA PHE A 61 7.85 1.57 22.69
C PHE A 61 8.97 2.46 22.19
N GLN A 62 9.69 3.08 23.11
CA GLN A 62 10.84 3.94 22.81
C GLN A 62 12.04 3.54 23.66
N LYS A 63 13.21 3.48 23.02
CA LYS A 63 14.51 3.34 23.68
C LYS A 63 15.49 4.32 23.07
N SER A 64 16.23 5.04 23.92
CA SER A 64 17.31 5.93 23.48
C SER A 64 18.66 5.30 23.83
N ASN A 65 19.59 5.34 22.87
CA ASN A 65 20.95 4.87 23.02
C ASN A 65 21.90 5.91 22.41
N GLY A 66 22.42 6.81 23.25
CA GLY A 66 23.19 7.97 22.81
C GLY A 66 22.34 8.87 21.91
N VAL A 67 22.79 9.14 20.69
CA VAL A 67 22.09 9.96 19.70
C VAL A 67 20.97 9.23 18.97
N ASN A 68 20.93 7.89 19.07
CA ASN A 68 19.93 7.08 18.37
C ASN A 68 18.67 6.93 19.22
N LYS A 69 17.51 7.17 18.61
CA LYS A 69 16.19 6.90 19.18
C LYS A 69 15.55 5.76 18.40
N HIS A 70 15.23 4.69 19.10
CA HIS A 70 14.57 3.51 18.55
C HIS A 70 13.11 3.53 18.96
N PHE A 71 12.22 3.26 18.01
CA PHE A 71 10.79 3.12 18.24
C PHE A 71 10.33 1.79 17.68
N LEU A 72 9.53 1.06 18.46
CA LEU A 72 8.89 -0.17 18.05
C LEU A 72 7.39 -0.02 18.29
N THR A 73 6.60 -0.17 17.23
CA THR A 73 5.15 0.06 17.27
C THR A 73 4.38 -1.16 16.72
N PRO A 74 4.09 -2.15 17.57
CA PRO A 74 3.10 -3.17 17.22
C PRO A 74 1.73 -2.54 16.98
N LYS A 75 1.04 -3.03 15.93
CA LYS A 75 -0.27 -2.56 15.49
C LYS A 75 -1.22 -3.74 15.32
N PHE A 76 -2.46 -3.51 15.67
CA PHE A 76 -3.54 -4.46 15.49
C PHE A 76 -4.79 -3.74 14.97
N PHE A 77 -5.48 -4.35 14.03
CA PHE A 77 -6.72 -3.83 13.48
C PHE A 77 -7.70 -4.96 13.23
N VAL A 78 -8.89 -4.84 13.78
CA VAL A 78 -10.03 -5.73 13.47
C VAL A 78 -11.04 -4.94 12.66
N ARG A 79 -11.49 -5.54 11.58
CA ARG A 79 -12.52 -4.98 10.70
C ARG A 79 -13.61 -6.02 10.48
N TYR A 80 -14.86 -5.58 10.61
CA TYR A 80 -16.04 -6.40 10.33
C TYR A 80 -16.98 -5.64 9.39
N ALA A 81 -17.30 -6.25 8.27
CA ALA A 81 -18.27 -5.77 7.30
C ALA A 81 -19.24 -6.91 6.94
N PRO A 82 -20.50 -6.86 7.44
CA PRO A 82 -21.49 -7.88 7.13
C PRO A 82 -21.95 -7.79 5.68
N GLY A 83 -22.59 -8.86 5.21
CA GLY A 83 -23.17 -8.95 3.88
C GLY A 83 -22.27 -9.64 2.86
N SER A 84 -22.48 -9.36 1.60
CA SER A 84 -21.71 -9.91 0.49
C SER A 84 -21.37 -8.82 -0.51
N MET A 85 -20.20 -8.93 -1.11
CA MET A 85 -19.73 -8.02 -2.16
C MET A 85 -19.97 -8.60 -3.55
N ARG A 86 -19.90 -7.76 -4.58
CA ARG A 86 -19.76 -8.23 -5.96
C ARG A 86 -18.38 -8.83 -6.19
N LYS A 87 -18.27 -9.71 -7.20
CA LYS A 87 -16.98 -10.25 -7.58
C LYS A 87 -16.10 -9.11 -8.12
N GLU A 88 -14.89 -9.01 -7.58
CA GLU A 88 -13.86 -8.08 -8.06
C GLU A 88 -12.86 -8.86 -8.91
N THR A 89 -12.59 -8.39 -10.11
CA THR A 89 -11.66 -9.04 -11.04
C THR A 89 -10.31 -8.34 -11.11
N SER A 90 -10.28 -7.07 -10.71
CA SER A 90 -9.05 -6.30 -10.54
C SER A 90 -9.02 -5.75 -9.13
N GLY A 91 -7.86 -5.63 -8.54
CA GLY A 91 -7.77 -5.11 -7.20
C GLY A 91 -6.42 -4.48 -6.92
N SER A 92 -6.43 -3.50 -6.04
CA SER A 92 -5.19 -2.94 -5.55
C SER A 92 -4.47 -3.98 -4.68
N ARG A 93 -3.21 -4.22 -4.98
CA ARG A 93 -2.33 -4.99 -4.10
C ARG A 93 -2.31 -4.37 -2.71
N ILE A 94 -2.33 -5.21 -1.67
CA ILE A 94 -2.07 -4.72 -0.31
C ILE A 94 -0.60 -4.32 -0.16
N ASN A 95 -0.37 -3.33 0.66
CA ASN A 95 0.95 -2.80 1.01
C ASN A 95 0.91 -2.23 2.45
N PRO A 96 2.05 -1.87 3.07
CA PRO A 96 2.07 -1.34 4.43
C PRO A 96 1.25 -0.07 4.65
N LEU A 97 0.94 0.70 3.59
CA LEU A 97 0.15 1.93 3.69
C LEU A 97 -1.36 1.65 3.77
N ASN A 98 -1.86 0.68 2.99
CA ASN A 98 -3.31 0.41 2.88
C ASN A 98 -3.81 -0.78 3.71
N VAL A 99 -2.92 -1.61 4.24
CA VAL A 99 -3.26 -2.85 4.96
C VAL A 99 -4.12 -2.60 6.22
N PHE A 100 -4.06 -1.40 6.80
CA PHE A 100 -4.84 -0.96 7.95
C PHE A 100 -6.03 -0.05 7.59
N ASP A 101 -6.39 0.04 6.31
CA ASP A 101 -7.51 0.85 5.87
C ASP A 101 -8.86 0.13 6.03
N MET A 102 -9.93 0.93 6.15
CA MET A 102 -11.30 0.42 6.21
C MET A 102 -11.78 -0.08 4.85
N ASP A 103 -11.34 0.54 3.77
CA ASP A 103 -11.61 0.14 2.39
C ASP A 103 -10.28 -0.12 1.66
N ARG A 104 -9.86 -1.38 1.61
CA ARG A 104 -8.60 -1.80 0.97
C ARG A 104 -8.74 -2.04 -0.53
N LEU A 105 -9.98 -2.21 -1.01
CA LEU A 105 -10.27 -2.31 -2.44
C LEU A 105 -10.06 -0.98 -3.16
N ASN A 106 -10.35 0.12 -2.48
CA ASN A 106 -10.36 1.47 -3.05
C ASN A 106 -11.22 1.58 -4.33
N HIS A 107 -12.32 0.81 -4.38
CA HIS A 107 -13.27 0.82 -5.48
C HIS A 107 -14.50 1.66 -5.13
N ILE A 108 -14.87 2.54 -6.06
CA ILE A 108 -15.99 3.46 -5.86
C ILE A 108 -17.32 2.71 -5.72
N ASN A 109 -17.45 1.61 -6.46
CA ASN A 109 -18.71 0.88 -6.66
C ASN A 109 -18.71 -0.55 -6.09
N ASN A 110 -17.77 -0.88 -5.24
CA ASN A 110 -17.72 -2.15 -4.53
C ASN A 110 -17.30 -1.94 -3.07
N PHE A 111 -17.46 -2.94 -2.24
CA PHE A 111 -17.18 -2.84 -0.81
C PHE A 111 -16.68 -4.18 -0.27
N GLU A 112 -15.50 -4.20 0.32
CA GLU A 112 -14.92 -5.39 0.93
C GLU A 112 -15.78 -5.86 2.11
N THR A 113 -16.20 -7.13 2.11
CA THR A 113 -17.00 -7.75 3.18
C THR A 113 -16.21 -8.82 3.91
N GLY A 114 -16.63 -9.13 5.15
CA GLY A 114 -16.03 -10.17 5.98
C GLY A 114 -15.51 -9.65 7.32
N LEU A 115 -15.00 -10.59 8.12
CA LEU A 115 -14.29 -10.33 9.38
C LEU A 115 -12.81 -10.57 9.16
N THR A 116 -12.00 -9.56 9.42
CA THR A 116 -10.55 -9.61 9.22
C THR A 116 -9.80 -9.05 10.41
N GLY A 117 -8.64 -9.64 10.69
CA GLY A 117 -7.65 -9.14 11.64
C GLY A 117 -6.36 -8.79 10.92
N THR A 118 -5.83 -7.59 11.13
CA THR A 118 -4.54 -7.16 10.59
C THR A 118 -3.55 -7.01 11.74
N PHE A 119 -2.37 -7.57 11.56
CA PHE A 119 -1.25 -7.46 12.50
C PHE A 119 -0.11 -6.78 11.77
N GLY A 120 0.55 -5.85 12.45
CA GLY A 120 1.71 -5.18 11.89
C GLY A 120 2.70 -4.73 12.95
N LEU A 121 3.87 -4.38 12.48
CA LEU A 121 4.98 -3.92 13.29
C LEU A 121 5.74 -2.85 12.51
N ASP A 122 5.89 -1.66 13.14
CA ASP A 122 6.83 -0.66 12.64
C ASP A 122 8.04 -0.60 13.56
N TYR A 123 9.20 -0.44 12.97
CA TYR A 123 10.44 -0.18 13.66
C TYR A 123 11.15 1.02 13.03
N GLU A 124 11.39 2.06 13.83
CA GLU A 124 12.03 3.29 13.40
C GLU A 124 13.32 3.48 14.19
N VAL A 125 14.39 3.87 13.52
CA VAL A 125 15.60 4.40 14.16
C VAL A 125 15.84 5.80 13.62
N LYS A 126 15.85 6.76 14.54
CA LYS A 126 16.11 8.18 14.23
C LYS A 126 17.42 8.61 14.81
N ASN A 127 18.26 9.18 13.96
CA ASN A 127 19.51 9.83 14.31
C ASN A 127 19.50 11.22 13.66
N ASN A 128 20.42 12.11 14.04
CA ASN A 128 20.51 13.45 13.48
C ASN A 128 20.76 13.48 11.96
N ASP A 129 21.43 12.46 11.43
CA ASP A 129 21.88 12.41 10.03
C ASP A 129 21.28 11.25 9.22
N LYS A 130 20.66 10.26 9.87
CA LYS A 130 20.18 9.05 9.19
C LYS A 130 18.91 8.53 9.83
N ASN A 131 17.97 8.12 9.00
CA ASN A 131 16.77 7.43 9.43
C ASN A 131 16.76 6.01 8.86
N PHE A 132 16.16 5.12 9.62
CA PHE A 132 15.83 3.77 9.18
C PHE A 132 14.39 3.50 9.61
N ASP A 133 13.53 3.20 8.65
CA ASP A 133 12.14 2.83 8.88
C ASP A 133 11.89 1.45 8.27
N PHE A 134 11.27 0.58 9.04
CA PHE A 134 10.87 -0.76 8.64
C PHE A 134 9.45 -1.01 9.09
N SER A 135 8.59 -1.46 8.16
CA SER A 135 7.21 -1.83 8.43
C SER A 135 6.89 -3.18 7.83
N ILE A 136 6.19 -4.03 8.57
CA ILE A 136 5.60 -5.27 8.07
C ILE A 136 4.16 -5.41 8.54
N ALA A 137 3.34 -6.05 7.72
CA ALA A 137 1.97 -6.37 8.12
C ALA A 137 1.41 -7.58 7.36
N LYS A 138 0.44 -8.24 7.99
CA LYS A 138 -0.30 -9.39 7.42
C LYS A 138 -1.76 -9.35 7.85
N ILE A 139 -2.65 -9.78 6.96
CA ILE A 139 -4.08 -9.90 7.22
C ILE A 139 -4.44 -11.37 7.40
N VAL A 140 -5.34 -11.61 8.34
CA VAL A 140 -5.99 -12.90 8.59
C VAL A 140 -7.49 -12.72 8.38
N ASN A 141 -8.05 -13.39 7.40
CA ASN A 141 -9.48 -13.43 7.13
C ASN A 141 -10.11 -14.59 7.91
N LYS A 142 -11.29 -14.37 8.49
CA LYS A 142 -12.06 -15.46 9.13
C LYS A 142 -12.36 -16.58 8.14
N GLU A 143 -12.72 -16.21 6.93
CA GLU A 143 -13.07 -17.11 5.82
C GLU A 143 -12.44 -16.61 4.53
N GLU A 144 -12.20 -17.51 3.58
CA GLU A 144 -11.81 -17.13 2.22
C GLU A 144 -12.94 -16.33 1.56
N ASN A 145 -12.59 -15.31 0.80
CA ASN A 145 -13.55 -14.53 0.05
C ASN A 145 -13.21 -14.53 -1.45
N LYS A 146 -13.63 -15.58 -2.16
CA LYS A 146 -13.37 -15.74 -3.60
C LYS A 146 -14.03 -14.68 -4.50
N LYS A 147 -14.71 -13.70 -3.90
CA LYS A 147 -15.18 -12.50 -4.60
C LYS A 147 -14.14 -11.37 -4.61
N MET A 148 -13.11 -11.45 -3.78
CA MET A 148 -11.95 -10.57 -3.83
C MET A 148 -11.05 -10.95 -5.01
N SER A 149 -10.35 -9.96 -5.56
CA SER A 149 -9.32 -10.21 -6.56
C SER A 149 -8.14 -10.98 -5.96
N SER A 150 -7.66 -12.00 -6.66
CA SER A 150 -6.44 -12.72 -6.27
C SER A 150 -5.20 -11.82 -6.23
N GLU A 151 -5.15 -10.78 -7.06
CA GLU A 151 -4.04 -9.80 -7.07
C GLU A 151 -3.86 -9.11 -5.73
N SER A 152 -4.94 -8.96 -4.96
CA SER A 152 -4.91 -8.37 -3.62
C SER A 152 -4.42 -9.31 -2.53
N SER A 153 -4.37 -10.63 -2.76
CA SER A 153 -4.20 -11.71 -1.77
C SER A 153 -5.25 -11.73 -0.64
N LEU A 154 -6.35 -10.97 -0.79
CA LEU A 154 -7.45 -10.91 0.20
C LEU A 154 -8.52 -11.97 -0.05
N ASP A 155 -8.44 -12.71 -1.13
CA ASP A 155 -9.32 -13.83 -1.46
C ASP A 155 -9.03 -15.09 -0.63
N GLU A 156 -7.84 -15.16 -0.03
CA GLU A 156 -7.37 -16.27 0.81
C GLU A 156 -7.54 -15.99 2.31
N LYS A 157 -7.39 -17.04 3.14
CA LYS A 157 -7.42 -16.88 4.60
C LYS A 157 -6.27 -16.06 5.16
N LEU A 158 -5.10 -16.18 4.57
CA LEU A 158 -3.91 -15.43 4.94
C LEU A 158 -3.48 -14.60 3.73
N SER A 159 -3.34 -13.31 3.92
CA SER A 159 -2.77 -12.46 2.89
C SER A 159 -1.27 -12.71 2.72
N ASP A 160 -0.69 -12.15 1.70
CA ASP A 160 0.76 -11.97 1.64
C ASP A 160 1.26 -11.17 2.85
N LEU A 161 2.50 -11.43 3.25
CA LEU A 161 3.22 -10.59 4.19
C LEU A 161 3.79 -9.41 3.41
N VAL A 162 3.26 -8.22 3.67
CA VAL A 162 3.75 -7.00 3.02
C VAL A 162 4.73 -6.26 3.91
N GLY A 163 5.73 -5.65 3.32
CA GLY A 163 6.70 -4.88 4.06
C GLY A 163 7.31 -3.73 3.26
N GLU A 164 7.89 -2.80 4.01
CA GLU A 164 8.62 -1.64 3.50
C GLU A 164 9.86 -1.41 4.36
N VAL A 165 10.96 -1.10 3.69
CA VAL A 165 12.20 -0.59 4.29
C VAL A 165 12.51 0.74 3.65
N ASN A 166 12.78 1.75 4.47
CA ASN A 166 13.28 3.04 4.02
C ASN A 166 14.52 3.40 4.83
N VAL A 167 15.63 3.69 4.17
CA VAL A 167 16.90 3.94 4.84
C VAL A 167 17.70 5.05 4.17
N ASP A 168 18.11 6.04 4.98
CA ASP A 168 19.11 7.02 4.56
C ASP A 168 20.51 6.40 4.69
N ILE A 169 21.06 5.89 3.59
CA ILE A 169 22.42 5.32 3.54
C ILE A 169 23.45 6.42 3.79
N ALA A 170 23.23 7.58 3.18
CA ALA A 170 24.01 8.79 3.36
C ALA A 170 23.09 10.02 3.32
N LYS A 171 23.58 11.22 3.63
CA LYS A 171 22.79 12.46 3.58
C LYS A 171 22.13 12.73 2.22
N ASN A 172 22.72 12.17 1.18
CA ASN A 172 22.34 12.38 -0.22
C ASN A 172 21.93 11.08 -0.91
N ILE A 173 21.76 9.97 -0.19
CA ILE A 173 21.38 8.67 -0.74
C ILE A 173 20.30 8.05 0.14
N ASN A 174 19.10 7.92 -0.42
CA ASN A 174 17.99 7.20 0.17
C ASN A 174 17.73 5.91 -0.60
N LEU A 175 17.40 4.84 0.10
CA LEU A 175 16.98 3.55 -0.45
C LEU A 175 15.62 3.19 0.12
N LYS A 176 14.70 2.85 -0.76
CA LYS A 176 13.36 2.37 -0.43
C LYS A 176 13.13 0.99 -1.03
N TYR A 177 12.67 0.05 -0.22
CA TYR A 177 12.34 -1.30 -0.66
C TYR A 177 10.97 -1.71 -0.17
N ASN A 178 10.07 -2.03 -1.10
CA ASN A 178 8.74 -2.58 -0.82
C ASN A 178 8.69 -4.03 -1.30
N PHE A 179 8.04 -4.89 -0.52
CA PHE A 179 7.91 -6.29 -0.87
C PHE A 179 6.56 -6.88 -0.47
N ALA A 180 6.15 -7.93 -1.16
CA ALA A 180 5.12 -8.85 -0.73
C ALA A 180 5.66 -10.28 -0.83
N LEU A 181 5.66 -10.97 0.31
CA LEU A 181 6.06 -12.36 0.45
C LEU A 181 4.80 -13.23 0.52
N ASP A 182 4.77 -14.31 -0.22
CA ASP A 182 3.61 -15.19 -0.26
C ASP A 182 3.19 -15.70 1.13
N GLN A 183 1.98 -16.22 1.24
CA GLN A 183 1.46 -16.73 2.52
C GLN A 183 2.29 -17.84 3.14
N ASN A 184 3.09 -18.58 2.35
CA ASN A 184 3.96 -19.68 2.76
C ASN A 184 5.41 -19.22 3.02
N TYR A 185 5.70 -17.93 2.80
CA TYR A 185 7.03 -17.31 2.97
C TYR A 185 8.12 -17.90 2.06
N LYS A 186 7.75 -18.43 0.90
CA LYS A 186 8.69 -19.05 -0.06
C LYS A 186 9.04 -18.14 -1.22
N ASP A 187 8.04 -17.42 -1.73
CA ASP A 187 8.15 -16.65 -2.95
C ASP A 187 7.93 -15.16 -2.69
N LEU A 188 8.75 -14.32 -3.27
CA LEU A 188 8.53 -12.89 -3.34
C LEU A 188 7.62 -12.61 -4.55
N ASN A 189 6.36 -12.25 -4.28
CA ASN A 189 5.37 -11.92 -5.30
C ASN A 189 5.53 -10.49 -5.81
N TYR A 190 6.10 -9.61 -4.97
CA TYR A 190 6.37 -8.23 -5.30
C TYR A 190 7.72 -7.78 -4.77
N ASN A 191 8.49 -7.12 -5.61
CA ASN A 191 9.72 -6.44 -5.27
C ASN A 191 9.71 -5.06 -5.93
N ASP A 192 9.97 -4.03 -5.16
CA ASP A 192 10.10 -2.66 -5.65
C ASP A 192 11.25 -1.99 -4.90
N LEU A 193 12.39 -1.90 -5.54
CA LEU A 193 13.62 -1.33 -4.98
C LEU A 193 13.91 -0.01 -5.66
N GLY A 194 13.74 1.09 -4.92
CA GLY A 194 14.06 2.44 -5.35
C GLY A 194 15.30 2.98 -4.67
N THR A 195 16.07 3.79 -5.38
CA THR A 195 17.21 4.53 -4.83
C THR A 195 17.20 5.94 -5.40
N GLU A 196 17.23 6.92 -4.51
CA GLU A 196 17.35 8.33 -4.84
C GLU A 196 18.71 8.85 -4.39
N MET A 197 19.45 9.46 -5.32
CA MET A 197 20.78 10.01 -5.07
C MET A 197 20.85 11.45 -5.51
N ASN A 198 21.23 12.36 -4.60
CA ASN A 198 21.30 13.79 -4.81
C ASN A 198 22.75 14.27 -4.72
N PHE A 199 23.33 14.69 -5.83
CA PHE A 199 24.69 15.22 -5.93
C PHE A 199 24.70 16.71 -6.32
N GLY A 200 24.11 17.53 -5.47
CA GLY A 200 23.96 18.97 -5.74
C GLY A 200 23.02 19.26 -6.91
N ALA A 201 23.57 19.59 -8.08
CA ALA A 201 22.78 19.85 -9.28
C ALA A 201 22.27 18.57 -9.97
N LEU A 202 22.85 17.41 -9.68
CA LEU A 202 22.52 16.13 -10.32
C LEU A 202 21.70 15.26 -9.38
N ASN A 203 20.50 14.86 -9.81
CA ASN A 203 19.68 13.83 -9.18
C ASN A 203 19.69 12.57 -10.04
N VAL A 204 19.85 11.41 -9.39
CA VAL A 204 19.85 10.09 -10.03
C VAL A 204 18.88 9.20 -9.30
N ASP A 205 17.86 8.71 -10.01
CA ASP A 205 16.87 7.79 -9.48
C ASP A 205 16.97 6.47 -10.21
N PHE A 206 17.02 5.39 -9.46
CA PHE A 206 16.89 4.03 -9.95
C PHE A 206 15.68 3.36 -9.32
N ASN A 207 14.95 2.62 -10.13
CA ASN A 207 13.86 1.78 -9.64
C ASN A 207 13.87 0.43 -10.35
N TYR A 208 13.82 -0.64 -9.55
CA TYR A 208 13.61 -2.00 -10.01
C TYR A 208 12.27 -2.50 -9.49
N LEU A 209 11.35 -2.84 -10.38
CA LEU A 209 10.02 -3.36 -10.09
C LEU A 209 9.86 -4.77 -10.65
N GLN A 210 9.48 -5.72 -9.78
CA GLN A 210 9.10 -7.06 -10.19
C GLN A 210 7.76 -7.46 -9.56
N GLU A 211 6.83 -7.94 -10.40
CA GLU A 211 5.57 -8.56 -10.00
C GLU A 211 5.53 -10.00 -10.53
N LYS A 212 5.17 -10.95 -9.68
CA LYS A 212 5.07 -12.38 -10.00
C LYS A 212 3.79 -13.00 -9.46
N ASN A 213 3.50 -14.21 -9.92
CA ASN A 213 2.41 -15.05 -9.45
C ASN A 213 1.05 -14.33 -9.57
N HIS A 214 0.28 -14.31 -8.47
CA HIS A 214 -1.05 -13.71 -8.46
C HIS A 214 -1.07 -12.18 -8.58
N ILE A 215 0.02 -11.48 -8.24
CA ILE A 215 0.10 -10.02 -8.31
C ILE A 215 0.23 -9.52 -9.76
N GLY A 216 0.91 -10.27 -10.61
CA GLY A 216 1.12 -9.86 -11.99
C GLY A 216 2.32 -10.55 -12.64
N ASN A 217 2.72 -10.02 -13.78
CA ASN A 217 3.90 -10.46 -14.51
C ASN A 217 4.62 -9.24 -15.09
N LYS A 218 5.36 -8.54 -14.22
CA LYS A 218 6.13 -7.36 -14.60
C LYS A 218 7.55 -7.49 -14.09
N ASP A 219 8.50 -7.03 -14.89
CA ASP A 219 9.91 -6.99 -14.50
C ASP A 219 10.54 -5.80 -15.24
N TYR A 220 10.74 -4.69 -14.52
CA TYR A 220 11.16 -3.42 -15.09
C TYR A 220 12.33 -2.82 -14.34
N PHE A 221 13.20 -2.19 -15.10
CA PHE A 221 14.24 -1.31 -14.58
C PHE A 221 14.05 0.09 -15.14
N THR A 222 13.93 1.09 -14.26
CA THR A 222 13.76 2.50 -14.62
C THR A 222 14.94 3.30 -14.10
N THR A 223 15.47 4.20 -14.93
CA THR A 223 16.51 5.16 -14.54
C THR A 223 16.07 6.55 -14.93
N LYS A 224 16.18 7.49 -14.00
CA LYS A 224 15.97 8.92 -14.27
C LYS A 224 17.17 9.70 -13.82
N LEU A 225 17.68 10.56 -14.69
CA LEU A 225 18.73 11.53 -14.44
C LEU A 225 18.14 12.92 -14.59
N SER A 226 18.32 13.78 -13.60
CA SER A 226 17.86 15.17 -13.67
C SER A 226 19.00 16.10 -13.27
N TYR A 227 19.31 17.04 -14.15
CA TYR A 227 20.33 18.05 -13.91
C TYR A 227 19.69 19.43 -13.83
N LYS A 228 19.87 20.11 -12.70
CA LYS A 228 19.41 21.47 -12.48
C LYS A 228 20.52 22.44 -12.85
N ASN A 229 20.27 23.32 -13.83
CA ASN A 229 21.17 24.41 -14.21
C ASN A 229 21.01 25.59 -13.23
N ASN A 230 22.03 26.48 -13.19
CA ASN A 230 22.04 27.68 -12.35
C ASN A 230 20.92 28.69 -12.69
N ASP A 231 20.33 28.60 -13.87
CA ASP A 231 19.25 29.47 -14.38
C ASP A 231 17.85 28.87 -14.19
N ASP A 232 17.68 27.99 -13.17
CA ASP A 232 16.43 27.28 -12.84
C ASP A 232 15.91 26.29 -13.89
N GLY A 233 16.66 26.10 -15.00
CA GLY A 233 16.33 25.06 -15.97
C GLY A 233 16.65 23.67 -15.48
N ILE A 234 15.77 22.69 -15.77
CA ILE A 234 15.96 21.27 -15.44
C ILE A 234 16.00 20.45 -16.72
N LEU A 235 17.14 19.81 -16.96
CA LEU A 235 17.30 18.81 -18.02
C LEU A 235 17.11 17.41 -17.41
N SER A 236 16.16 16.64 -17.93
CA SER A 236 15.89 15.29 -17.44
C SER A 236 15.97 14.26 -18.56
N PHE A 237 16.57 13.12 -18.25
CA PHE A 237 16.57 11.93 -19.10
C PHE A 237 15.97 10.78 -18.29
N GLU A 238 15.00 10.08 -18.87
CA GLU A 238 14.37 8.92 -18.26
C GLU A 238 14.29 7.76 -19.26
N THR A 239 14.58 6.55 -18.79
CA THR A 239 14.42 5.33 -19.57
C THR A 239 13.80 4.22 -18.72
N LYS A 240 12.97 3.40 -19.35
CA LYS A 240 12.37 2.20 -18.75
C LYS A 240 12.65 1.01 -19.63
N ARG A 241 13.19 -0.04 -19.05
CA ARG A 241 13.49 -1.31 -19.71
C ARG A 241 12.63 -2.42 -19.14
N ASN A 242 11.99 -3.16 -20.03
CA ASN A 242 11.29 -4.39 -19.71
C ASN A 242 12.30 -5.54 -19.74
N LEU A 243 12.50 -6.21 -18.60
CA LEU A 243 13.47 -7.29 -18.47
C LEU A 243 12.91 -8.63 -18.95
N ILE A 244 11.59 -8.80 -19.01
CA ILE A 244 10.95 -10.01 -19.55
C ILE A 244 11.17 -10.08 -21.06
N THR A 245 10.91 -8.99 -21.75
CA THR A 245 11.03 -8.90 -23.23
C THR A 245 12.43 -8.45 -23.65
N ASN A 246 13.29 -8.07 -22.70
CA ASN A 246 14.62 -7.51 -22.93
C ASN A 246 14.61 -6.31 -23.88
N SER A 247 13.60 -5.46 -23.79
CA SER A 247 13.37 -4.29 -24.64
C SER A 247 13.23 -3.01 -23.84
N SER A 248 13.56 -1.87 -24.43
CA SER A 248 13.27 -0.58 -23.86
C SER A 248 11.84 -0.18 -24.20
N GLU A 249 11.08 0.22 -23.18
CA GLU A 249 9.71 0.72 -23.33
C GLU A 249 9.71 2.15 -23.87
N PHE A 250 10.61 2.98 -23.34
CA PHE A 250 10.79 4.34 -23.79
C PHE A 250 12.17 4.93 -23.43
N TYR A 251 12.50 6.01 -24.13
CA TYR A 251 13.52 6.98 -23.79
C TYR A 251 12.87 8.37 -23.84
N ASN A 252 12.95 9.10 -22.77
CA ASN A 252 12.37 10.43 -22.66
C ASN A 252 13.46 11.45 -22.31
N LEU A 253 13.54 12.53 -23.06
CA LEU A 253 14.39 13.68 -22.78
C LEU A 253 13.50 14.91 -22.65
N SER A 254 13.57 15.60 -21.54
CA SER A 254 12.78 16.81 -21.28
C SER A 254 13.66 17.94 -20.76
N TYR A 255 13.27 19.14 -21.10
CA TYR A 255 13.84 20.38 -20.56
C TYR A 255 12.71 21.29 -20.09
N GLU A 256 12.76 21.68 -18.84
CA GLU A 256 11.83 22.61 -18.19
C GLU A 256 12.60 23.88 -17.84
N TYR A 257 12.00 25.04 -18.17
CA TYR A 257 12.58 26.37 -17.92
C TYR A 257 11.59 27.23 -17.13
#